data_c864b5344b018670bfad3cd8d76f935c
#
_entry.id   c864b5344b018670bfad3cd8d76f935c
#
_cell.length_a   1.000
_cell.length_b   1.000
_cell.length_c   1.000
_cell.angle_alpha   90.00
_cell.angle_beta   90.00
_cell.angle_gamma   90.00
#
_symmetry.space_group_name_H-M   'P 1'
#
loop_
_entity.id
_entity.type
_entity.pdbx_description
1 polymer ?
#
loop_
_entity_poly.entity_id
_entity_poly.type
_entity_poly.pdbx_seq_one_letter_code
_entity_poly.pdbx_strand_id
1 'polypeptide(L)'
;MTPTAAHASPPGTKDVTAVLFEWNYASVARECTTTLGPAGYGFVQVSPPAEHIQGAQWWTSYQPVSYKIAGRLGNRTAFQNMVNTCHAAGVKVVADTVINHMSAGSGTGTGGSSYTKYDYPGLYSSFDFDNCTSEITNYQDRWNVQNCELVGLADLDTGEEYVRQAIAGYMNDLLSLGVDGFRVDAAKHIPAADLANIKSRLTNPSAYWKQEVIHGSGEAVQPTEYTGNGDVQEFRYAYDLKRVFTSENLAYLRNYGEGWGYMSSSVAGVFVDNHDTERNGSTLNYKDGANYTLANVFMLAHPYGAPDVNSAYEWSNPDAGPPNGGTVNACWQDGWKCQHAWPEIKSMVAFRNATRGQAVTNWWDNGADAIAFGRGGKGFVAINHESSSLTRTYTTSLAAGTYCDVQNNTSVTVNSSGQFAATLGANTALAVYAGKSSC
;
A
#
# COMPACT_ATOMS: atom_id res chain seq x y z
N MET A 1 -18.24 29.26 0.67
CA MET A 1 -17.25 28.35 1.28
C MET A 1 -16.98 27.30 0.24
N THR A 2 -15.82 27.33 -0.39
CA THR A 2 -15.34 26.25 -1.25
C THR A 2 -15.16 25.02 -0.38
N PRO A 3 -15.71 23.85 -0.73
CA PRO A 3 -15.45 22.64 0.02
C PRO A 3 -13.94 22.37 -0.08
N THR A 4 -13.27 22.35 1.06
CA THR A 4 -11.92 21.80 1.17
C THR A 4 -11.99 20.35 0.68
N ALA A 5 -11.21 20.02 -0.35
CA ALA A 5 -11.10 18.67 -0.83
C ALA A 5 -10.76 17.77 0.38
N ALA A 6 -11.63 16.81 0.64
CA ALA A 6 -11.34 15.80 1.66
C ALA A 6 -10.05 15.07 1.26
N HIS A 7 -9.06 15.08 2.13
CA HIS A 7 -7.80 14.39 1.90
C HIS A 7 -7.93 12.95 2.39
N ALA A 8 -7.25 12.04 1.70
CA ALA A 8 -7.10 10.65 2.17
C ALA A 8 -6.59 10.65 3.63
N SER A 9 -7.11 9.70 4.41
CA SER A 9 -7.03 9.70 5.88
C SER A 9 -5.70 9.35 6.54
N PRO A 10 -4.54 9.04 5.91
CA PRO A 10 -3.32 8.85 6.68
C PRO A 10 -3.02 10.10 7.52
N PRO A 11 -2.85 9.95 8.84
CA PRO A 11 -2.63 11.10 9.71
C PRO A 11 -1.28 11.76 9.45
N GLY A 12 -1.25 13.09 9.52
CA GLY A 12 -0.03 13.88 9.35
C GLY A 12 0.11 14.52 7.97
N THR A 13 1.31 14.97 7.66
CA THR A 13 1.60 15.75 6.45
C THR A 13 2.16 14.91 5.29
N LYS A 14 2.47 13.65 5.53
CA LYS A 14 3.07 12.71 4.56
C LYS A 14 2.15 11.50 4.45
N ASP A 15 1.71 11.16 3.26
CA ASP A 15 0.71 10.12 3.01
C ASP A 15 1.22 8.89 2.25
N VAL A 16 2.49 8.86 1.86
CA VAL A 16 3.05 7.72 1.13
C VAL A 16 3.50 6.64 2.11
N THR A 17 3.02 5.42 1.89
CA THR A 17 3.45 4.22 2.62
C THR A 17 4.44 3.42 1.79
N ALA A 18 5.58 3.05 2.34
CA ALA A 18 6.43 1.99 1.81
C ALA A 18 5.95 0.65 2.39
N VAL A 19 5.54 -0.29 1.55
CA VAL A 19 5.15 -1.64 1.97
C VAL A 19 6.38 -2.53 1.83
N LEU A 20 7.05 -2.84 2.95
CA LEU A 20 8.26 -3.67 2.98
C LEU A 20 7.86 -5.13 3.20
N PHE A 21 7.40 -5.76 2.11
CA PHE A 21 6.85 -7.11 2.13
C PHE A 21 7.89 -8.15 2.55
N GLU A 22 7.59 -8.86 3.65
CA GLU A 22 8.41 -9.94 4.21
C GLU A 22 9.83 -9.52 4.65
N TRP A 23 10.08 -8.24 4.92
CA TRP A 23 11.32 -7.77 5.52
C TRP A 23 11.34 -8.07 7.02
N ASN A 24 12.46 -8.58 7.54
CA ASN A 24 12.62 -8.71 8.98
C ASN A 24 12.76 -7.34 9.67
N TYR A 25 12.45 -7.27 10.95
CA TYR A 25 12.35 -6.00 11.67
C TYR A 25 13.67 -5.24 11.77
N ALA A 26 14.82 -5.94 11.85
CA ALA A 26 16.12 -5.29 11.85
C ALA A 26 16.41 -4.59 10.52
N SER A 27 16.03 -5.20 9.40
CA SER A 27 16.15 -4.61 8.07
C SER A 27 15.21 -3.42 7.88
N VAL A 28 13.95 -3.53 8.34
CA VAL A 28 12.99 -2.42 8.33
C VAL A 28 13.51 -1.23 9.14
N ALA A 29 14.01 -1.46 10.36
CA ALA A 29 14.56 -0.42 11.22
C ALA A 29 15.69 0.36 10.53
N ARG A 30 16.62 -0.37 9.91
CA ARG A 30 17.70 0.25 9.14
C ARG A 30 17.17 1.06 7.97
N GLU A 31 16.22 0.53 7.22
CA GLU A 31 15.63 1.20 6.04
C GLU A 31 14.85 2.45 6.42
N CYS A 32 14.17 2.47 7.56
CA CYS A 32 13.56 3.69 8.10
C CYS A 32 14.58 4.83 8.25
N THR A 33 15.78 4.52 8.74
CA THR A 33 16.83 5.50 8.99
C THR A 33 17.59 5.91 7.72
N THR A 34 17.88 4.94 6.84
CA THR A 34 18.78 5.17 5.69
C THR A 34 18.05 5.66 4.46
N THR A 35 16.79 5.29 4.27
CA THR A 35 16.05 5.58 3.03
C THR A 35 14.69 6.23 3.30
N LEU A 36 13.82 5.63 4.10
CA LEU A 36 12.42 6.07 4.20
C LEU A 36 12.28 7.45 4.84
N GLY A 37 12.93 7.68 5.97
CA GLY A 37 12.94 9.00 6.64
C GLY A 37 13.52 10.09 5.74
N PRO A 38 14.75 9.94 5.22
CA PRO A 38 15.37 10.91 4.32
C PRO A 38 14.58 11.18 3.04
N ALA A 39 13.94 10.16 2.44
CA ALA A 39 13.10 10.32 1.25
C ALA A 39 11.75 10.98 1.54
N GLY A 40 11.31 10.99 2.81
CA GLY A 40 10.09 11.63 3.21
C GLY A 40 8.85 10.73 3.18
N TYR A 41 9.00 9.40 3.22
CA TYR A 41 7.88 8.49 3.44
C TYR A 41 7.19 8.82 4.77
N GLY A 42 5.86 8.79 4.77
CA GLY A 42 5.08 9.00 5.99
C GLY A 42 4.96 7.75 6.84
N PHE A 43 4.90 6.61 6.16
CA PHE A 43 4.62 5.31 6.77
C PHE A 43 5.50 4.19 6.19
N VAL A 44 5.73 3.18 7.02
CA VAL A 44 6.18 1.86 6.61
C VAL A 44 5.12 0.83 7.01
N GLN A 45 4.71 -0.02 6.09
CA GLN A 45 3.87 -1.18 6.39
C GLN A 45 4.76 -2.42 6.49
N VAL A 46 4.58 -3.17 7.56
CA VAL A 46 5.28 -4.44 7.80
C VAL A 46 4.31 -5.61 7.66
N SER A 47 4.82 -6.76 7.21
CA SER A 47 4.06 -8.01 7.10
C SER A 47 3.60 -8.51 8.47
N PRO A 48 2.62 -9.44 8.54
CA PRO A 48 1.95 -9.79 9.78
C PRO A 48 2.91 -10.19 10.90
N PRO A 49 2.84 -9.55 12.08
CA PRO A 49 3.76 -9.82 13.19
C PRO A 49 3.37 -11.01 14.06
N ALA A 50 2.15 -11.53 13.91
CA ALA A 50 1.64 -12.64 14.71
C ALA A 50 2.42 -13.93 14.49
N GLU A 51 2.47 -14.79 15.49
CA GLU A 51 2.92 -16.16 15.36
C GLU A 51 2.09 -16.88 14.31
N HIS A 52 2.74 -17.58 13.39
CA HIS A 52 2.10 -18.22 12.24
C HIS A 52 2.61 -19.64 12.02
N ILE A 53 2.00 -20.37 11.08
CA ILE A 53 2.44 -21.72 10.72
C ILE A 53 3.89 -21.69 10.21
N GLN A 54 4.61 -22.80 10.38
CA GLN A 54 5.94 -22.95 9.80
C GLN A 54 5.86 -23.26 8.30
N GLY A 55 6.82 -22.77 7.54
CA GLY A 55 6.96 -23.02 6.11
C GLY A 55 7.87 -22.02 5.44
N ALA A 56 8.33 -22.37 4.24
CA ALA A 56 9.21 -21.51 3.45
C ALA A 56 8.43 -20.45 2.63
N GLN A 57 7.14 -20.71 2.36
CA GLN A 57 6.31 -19.87 1.51
C GLN A 57 5.94 -18.57 2.23
N TRP A 58 5.80 -17.47 1.48
CA TRP A 58 5.44 -16.17 2.05
C TRP A 58 4.06 -16.17 2.72
N TRP A 59 3.09 -16.86 2.12
CA TRP A 59 1.70 -16.89 2.62
C TRP A 59 1.55 -17.59 3.98
N THR A 60 2.58 -18.28 4.47
CA THR A 60 2.57 -18.81 5.84
C THR A 60 2.48 -17.71 6.89
N SER A 61 2.97 -16.50 6.61
CA SER A 61 2.81 -15.32 7.48
C SER A 61 1.34 -14.88 7.64
N TYR A 62 0.47 -15.30 6.71
CA TYR A 62 -0.97 -14.99 6.71
C TYR A 62 -1.82 -16.11 7.30
N GLN A 63 -1.23 -17.08 7.97
CA GLN A 63 -1.91 -18.16 8.69
C GLN A 63 -1.57 -18.12 10.18
N PRO A 64 -2.24 -17.27 10.97
CA PRO A 64 -1.94 -17.10 12.39
C PRO A 64 -2.17 -18.39 13.19
N VAL A 65 -1.32 -18.59 14.21
CA VAL A 65 -1.43 -19.67 15.20
C VAL A 65 -1.69 -19.09 16.58
N SER A 66 -1.19 -17.91 16.85
CA SER A 66 -1.49 -17.12 18.04
C SER A 66 -1.25 -15.64 17.76
N TYR A 67 -1.65 -14.77 18.67
CA TYR A 67 -1.39 -13.33 18.59
C TYR A 67 -0.09 -12.90 19.28
N LYS A 68 0.77 -13.84 19.63
CA LYS A 68 2.13 -13.53 20.09
C LYS A 68 2.95 -12.93 18.96
N ILE A 69 3.74 -11.90 19.23
CA ILE A 69 4.68 -11.34 18.24
C ILE A 69 5.91 -12.25 18.19
N ALA A 70 5.81 -13.30 17.41
CA ALA A 70 6.77 -14.40 17.31
C ALA A 70 6.78 -15.03 15.91
N GLY A 71 6.51 -14.24 14.88
CA GLY A 71 6.60 -14.66 13.48
C GLY A 71 8.06 -14.83 13.02
N ARG A 72 8.23 -15.31 11.78
CA ARG A 72 9.58 -15.51 11.19
C ARG A 72 10.39 -14.24 11.03
N LEU A 73 9.75 -13.07 11.00
CA LEU A 73 10.42 -11.78 10.73
C LEU A 73 11.06 -11.17 11.97
N GLY A 74 10.84 -11.76 13.14
CA GLY A 74 11.45 -11.37 14.39
C GLY A 74 10.52 -11.53 15.60
N ASN A 75 11.10 -11.39 16.78
CA ASN A 75 10.38 -11.47 18.04
C ASN A 75 9.87 -10.09 18.49
N ARG A 76 9.13 -10.06 19.60
CA ARG A 76 8.56 -8.85 20.20
C ARG A 76 9.59 -7.74 20.45
N THR A 77 10.78 -8.10 20.93
CA THR A 77 11.84 -7.11 21.21
C THR A 77 12.35 -6.48 19.91
N ALA A 78 12.58 -7.29 18.88
CA ALA A 78 12.99 -6.79 17.56
C ALA A 78 11.90 -5.90 16.92
N PHE A 79 10.63 -6.27 17.08
CA PHE A 79 9.49 -5.46 16.63
C PHE A 79 9.45 -4.10 17.33
N GLN A 80 9.54 -4.08 18.66
CA GLN A 80 9.57 -2.82 19.44
C GLN A 80 10.74 -1.92 19.02
N ASN A 81 11.93 -2.51 18.85
CA ASN A 81 13.11 -1.76 18.39
C ASN A 81 12.91 -1.16 17.00
N MET A 82 12.28 -1.90 16.10
CA MET A 82 11.94 -1.42 14.76
C MET A 82 10.98 -0.23 14.84
N VAL A 83 9.89 -0.32 15.60
CA VAL A 83 8.93 0.78 15.77
C VAL A 83 9.62 2.03 16.30
N ASN A 84 10.41 1.90 17.37
CA ASN A 84 11.14 3.02 17.97
C ASN A 84 12.12 3.67 16.98
N THR A 85 12.82 2.86 16.19
CA THR A 85 13.78 3.35 15.19
C THR A 85 13.08 4.07 14.05
N CYS A 86 11.97 3.53 13.54
CA CYS A 86 11.19 4.18 12.49
C CYS A 86 10.61 5.52 12.96
N HIS A 87 10.07 5.58 14.18
CA HIS A 87 9.59 6.82 14.79
C HIS A 87 10.71 7.86 14.93
N ALA A 88 11.89 7.45 15.37
CA ALA A 88 13.05 8.37 15.45
C ALA A 88 13.47 8.93 14.08
N ALA A 89 13.20 8.18 13.00
CA ALA A 89 13.40 8.62 11.61
C ALA A 89 12.21 9.43 11.05
N GLY A 90 11.15 9.66 11.84
CA GLY A 90 9.95 10.37 11.41
C GLY A 90 9.02 9.55 10.52
N VAL A 91 9.11 8.22 10.57
CA VAL A 91 8.30 7.27 9.81
C VAL A 91 7.37 6.53 10.77
N LYS A 92 6.06 6.56 10.48
CA LYS A 92 5.04 5.83 11.25
C LYS A 92 4.95 4.38 10.79
N VAL A 93 4.48 3.50 11.67
CA VAL A 93 4.41 2.06 11.42
C VAL A 93 2.98 1.59 11.28
N VAL A 94 2.68 0.92 10.17
CA VAL A 94 1.44 0.20 9.90
C VAL A 94 1.73 -1.29 9.99
N ALA A 95 1.00 -2.02 10.83
CA ALA A 95 1.10 -3.46 10.90
C ALA A 95 0.03 -4.13 10.03
N ASP A 96 0.43 -5.06 9.19
CA ASP A 96 -0.52 -5.95 8.52
C ASP A 96 -1.12 -6.91 9.55
N THR A 97 -2.45 -6.95 9.65
CA THR A 97 -3.16 -7.71 10.70
C THR A 97 -4.13 -8.70 10.08
N VAL A 98 -3.86 -9.99 10.34
CA VAL A 98 -4.71 -11.09 9.92
C VAL A 98 -5.66 -11.40 11.06
N ILE A 99 -6.93 -11.02 10.91
CA ILE A 99 -7.97 -11.12 11.97
C ILE A 99 -9.27 -11.75 11.46
N ASN A 100 -9.35 -12.07 10.17
CA ASN A 100 -10.48 -12.80 9.60
C ASN A 100 -10.46 -14.28 9.95
N HIS A 101 -9.29 -14.87 9.99
CA HIS A 101 -9.10 -16.32 10.08
C HIS A 101 -7.86 -16.68 10.88
N MET A 102 -7.79 -17.94 11.25
CA MET A 102 -6.59 -18.59 11.74
C MET A 102 -5.99 -19.46 10.62
N SER A 103 -5.29 -20.54 10.96
CA SER A 103 -4.57 -21.37 9.99
C SER A 103 -5.41 -22.55 9.48
N ALA A 104 -4.94 -23.18 8.43
CA ALA A 104 -5.33 -24.52 8.04
C ALA A 104 -4.42 -25.57 8.70
N GLY A 105 -4.89 -26.82 8.76
CA GLY A 105 -4.08 -27.95 9.22
C GLY A 105 -3.82 -27.99 10.71
N SER A 106 -2.66 -28.55 11.09
CA SER A 106 -2.25 -28.72 12.48
C SER A 106 -0.73 -28.76 12.57
N GLY A 107 -0.17 -28.40 13.73
CA GLY A 107 1.27 -28.42 13.94
C GLY A 107 1.75 -27.58 15.12
N THR A 108 2.94 -27.02 14.94
CA THR A 108 3.55 -26.09 15.89
C THR A 108 3.89 -24.80 15.15
N GLY A 109 3.47 -23.67 15.66
CA GLY A 109 3.76 -22.35 15.10
C GLY A 109 5.21 -21.93 15.24
N THR A 110 5.55 -20.79 14.64
CA THR A 110 6.91 -20.20 14.67
C THR A 110 7.36 -19.81 16.08
N GLY A 111 6.42 -19.52 16.99
CA GLY A 111 6.69 -19.20 18.40
C GLY A 111 6.55 -20.39 19.35
N GLY A 112 6.33 -21.60 18.83
CA GLY A 112 6.25 -22.84 19.60
C GLY A 112 4.85 -23.22 20.10
N SER A 113 3.80 -22.47 19.73
CA SER A 113 2.42 -22.83 20.10
C SER A 113 1.92 -23.99 19.24
N SER A 114 1.35 -25.02 19.85
CA SER A 114 0.65 -26.10 19.15
C SER A 114 -0.73 -25.64 18.68
N TYR A 115 -1.21 -26.19 17.58
CA TYR A 115 -2.53 -25.87 17.04
C TYR A 115 -3.10 -27.01 16.22
N THR A 116 -4.42 -27.03 16.12
CA THR A 116 -5.19 -27.70 15.06
C THR A 116 -6.11 -26.69 14.41
N LYS A 117 -6.69 -27.02 13.25
CA LYS A 117 -7.47 -26.07 12.44
C LYS A 117 -8.52 -25.26 13.24
N TYR A 118 -9.15 -25.86 14.24
CA TYR A 118 -10.20 -25.23 15.04
C TYR A 118 -9.88 -25.25 16.56
N ASP A 119 -8.62 -25.44 16.93
CA ASP A 119 -8.20 -25.42 18.34
C ASP A 119 -6.82 -24.79 18.46
N TYR A 120 -6.78 -23.64 19.11
CA TYR A 120 -5.57 -22.82 19.38
C TYR A 120 -5.47 -22.64 20.88
N PRO A 121 -4.77 -23.53 21.59
CA PRO A 121 -4.79 -23.60 23.07
C PRO A 121 -4.49 -22.27 23.74
N GLY A 122 -5.41 -21.83 24.58
CA GLY A 122 -5.30 -20.55 25.30
C GLY A 122 -5.73 -19.32 24.50
N LEU A 123 -6.21 -19.51 23.25
CA LEU A 123 -6.73 -18.43 22.43
C LEU A 123 -8.13 -18.75 21.89
N TYR A 124 -8.28 -19.75 21.03
CA TYR A 124 -9.55 -20.11 20.39
C TYR A 124 -9.82 -21.61 20.48
N SER A 125 -11.09 -21.95 20.58
CA SER A 125 -11.64 -23.31 20.51
C SER A 125 -12.60 -23.42 19.32
N SER A 126 -13.12 -24.61 19.06
CA SER A 126 -14.05 -24.84 17.96
C SER A 126 -15.35 -24.02 18.02
N PHE A 127 -15.68 -23.41 19.14
CA PHE A 127 -16.86 -22.55 19.31
C PHE A 127 -16.63 -21.10 18.82
N ASP A 128 -15.39 -20.74 18.53
CA ASP A 128 -15.01 -19.39 18.16
C ASP A 128 -14.91 -19.20 16.63
N PHE A 129 -15.31 -20.24 15.88
CA PHE A 129 -15.27 -20.26 14.41
C PHE A 129 -16.67 -20.36 13.81
N ASP A 130 -16.84 -19.81 12.62
CA ASP A 130 -18.07 -19.90 11.87
C ASP A 130 -18.46 -21.36 11.55
N ASN A 131 -19.76 -21.61 11.45
CA ASN A 131 -20.27 -22.96 11.22
C ASN A 131 -20.14 -23.44 9.75
N CYS A 132 -19.72 -22.57 8.83
CA CYS A 132 -19.45 -22.92 7.45
C CYS A 132 -18.01 -23.38 7.28
N THR A 133 -17.77 -24.68 7.35
CA THR A 133 -16.43 -25.30 7.22
C THR A 133 -16.06 -25.66 5.78
N SER A 134 -16.74 -25.08 4.80
CA SER A 134 -16.44 -25.21 3.37
C SER A 134 -15.88 -23.90 2.82
N GLU A 135 -15.13 -23.98 1.73
CA GLU A 135 -14.60 -22.78 1.05
C GLU A 135 -15.72 -21.91 0.48
N ILE A 136 -15.42 -20.61 0.37
CA ILE A 136 -16.26 -19.65 -0.34
C ILE A 136 -16.37 -20.07 -1.81
N THR A 137 -17.61 -20.21 -2.28
CA THR A 137 -17.90 -20.64 -3.66
C THR A 137 -18.75 -19.64 -4.44
N ASN A 138 -19.37 -18.66 -3.76
CA ASN A 138 -20.28 -17.72 -4.38
C ASN A 138 -20.09 -16.29 -3.81
N TYR A 139 -19.37 -15.45 -4.51
CA TYR A 139 -19.16 -14.05 -4.14
C TYR A 139 -20.39 -13.14 -4.33
N GLN A 140 -21.46 -13.65 -4.93
CA GLN A 140 -22.75 -12.96 -5.02
C GLN A 140 -23.65 -13.24 -3.79
N ASP A 141 -23.25 -14.13 -2.92
CA ASP A 141 -23.91 -14.44 -1.65
C ASP A 141 -23.07 -13.89 -0.47
N ARG A 142 -23.58 -12.83 0.17
CA ARG A 142 -22.93 -12.19 1.32
C ARG A 142 -22.65 -13.17 2.45
N TRP A 143 -23.62 -14.04 2.75
CA TRP A 143 -23.45 -15.00 3.83
C TRP A 143 -22.27 -15.94 3.53
N ASN A 144 -22.20 -16.45 2.29
CA ASN A 144 -21.11 -17.33 1.87
C ASN A 144 -19.74 -16.62 1.95
N VAL A 145 -19.67 -15.33 1.57
CA VAL A 145 -18.43 -14.53 1.59
C VAL A 145 -17.93 -14.24 3.02
N GLN A 146 -18.86 -14.06 3.99
CA GLN A 146 -18.55 -13.57 5.32
C GLN A 146 -18.71 -14.61 6.44
N ASN A 147 -18.96 -15.88 6.10
CA ASN A 147 -19.11 -16.96 7.08
C ASN A 147 -18.51 -18.29 6.61
N CYS A 148 -17.99 -18.38 5.38
CA CYS A 148 -17.32 -19.57 4.87
C CYS A 148 -15.83 -19.34 4.72
N GLU A 149 -15.08 -20.41 4.65
CA GLU A 149 -13.61 -20.36 4.69
C GLU A 149 -13.00 -19.74 3.44
N LEU A 150 -12.18 -18.74 3.63
CA LEU A 150 -11.31 -18.20 2.58
C LEU A 150 -10.16 -19.20 2.35
N VAL A 151 -10.11 -19.80 1.16
CA VAL A 151 -9.09 -20.79 0.76
C VAL A 151 -8.84 -21.90 1.81
N GLY A 152 -9.88 -22.34 2.49
CA GLY A 152 -9.81 -23.41 3.48
C GLY A 152 -9.20 -23.02 4.83
N LEU A 153 -9.06 -21.73 5.12
CA LEU A 153 -8.57 -21.22 6.41
C LEU A 153 -9.71 -21.13 7.42
N ALA A 154 -9.44 -21.48 8.68
CA ALA A 154 -10.44 -21.48 9.74
C ALA A 154 -11.00 -20.08 9.97
N ASP A 155 -12.26 -19.85 9.61
CA ASP A 155 -12.93 -18.55 9.65
C ASP A 155 -13.40 -18.21 11.05
N LEU A 156 -13.03 -17.05 11.59
CA LEU A 156 -13.36 -16.62 12.94
C LEU A 156 -14.79 -16.03 12.98
N ASP A 157 -15.63 -16.51 13.90
CA ASP A 157 -16.94 -15.90 14.15
C ASP A 157 -16.77 -14.52 14.82
N THR A 158 -16.54 -13.51 14.00
CA THR A 158 -16.37 -12.13 14.47
C THR A 158 -17.68 -11.51 15.04
N GLY A 159 -18.81 -12.23 14.91
CA GLY A 159 -20.04 -11.93 15.60
C GLY A 159 -19.96 -12.20 17.11
N GLU A 160 -19.08 -13.10 17.55
CA GLU A 160 -18.94 -13.48 18.93
C GLU A 160 -18.15 -12.46 19.76
N GLU A 161 -18.63 -12.23 20.97
CA GLU A 161 -18.06 -11.25 21.90
C GLU A 161 -16.61 -11.58 22.29
N TYR A 162 -16.34 -12.86 22.55
CA TYR A 162 -15.00 -13.32 22.90
C TYR A 162 -13.99 -13.12 21.77
N VAL A 163 -14.38 -13.44 20.52
CA VAL A 163 -13.55 -13.26 19.33
C VAL A 163 -13.19 -11.79 19.14
N ARG A 164 -14.19 -10.90 19.24
CA ARG A 164 -13.97 -9.44 19.14
C ARG A 164 -13.01 -8.93 20.24
N GLN A 165 -13.15 -9.44 21.47
CA GLN A 165 -12.23 -9.09 22.58
C GLN A 165 -10.82 -9.58 22.32
N ALA A 166 -10.64 -10.80 21.84
CA ALA A 166 -9.34 -11.38 21.55
C ALA A 166 -8.61 -10.61 20.44
N ILE A 167 -9.32 -10.30 19.34
CA ILE A 167 -8.79 -9.48 18.23
C ILE A 167 -8.41 -8.08 18.73
N ALA A 168 -9.30 -7.41 19.44
CA ALA A 168 -9.01 -6.08 20.00
C ALA A 168 -7.82 -6.12 20.98
N GLY A 169 -7.69 -7.18 21.75
CA GLY A 169 -6.55 -7.42 22.64
C GLY A 169 -5.22 -7.47 21.87
N TYR A 170 -5.19 -8.20 20.76
CA TYR A 170 -4.03 -8.27 19.87
C TYR A 170 -3.68 -6.90 19.27
N MET A 171 -4.67 -6.20 18.73
CA MET A 171 -4.44 -4.89 18.13
C MET A 171 -4.02 -3.84 19.18
N ASN A 172 -4.57 -3.90 20.39
CA ASN A 172 -4.17 -3.06 21.51
C ASN A 172 -2.73 -3.36 21.97
N ASP A 173 -2.31 -4.63 21.92
CA ASP A 173 -0.93 -4.99 22.19
C ASP A 173 0.03 -4.35 21.18
N LEU A 174 -0.29 -4.37 19.89
CA LEU A 174 0.47 -3.68 18.86
C LEU A 174 0.49 -2.15 19.07
N LEU A 175 -0.64 -1.54 19.42
CA LEU A 175 -0.71 -0.12 19.78
C LEU A 175 0.19 0.21 20.97
N SER A 176 0.26 -0.68 21.97
CA SER A 176 1.13 -0.50 23.14
C SER A 176 2.62 -0.48 22.79
N LEU A 177 2.99 -1.10 21.68
CA LEU A 177 4.35 -1.09 21.12
C LEU A 177 4.61 0.12 20.20
N GLY A 178 3.62 0.99 20.02
CA GLY A 178 3.74 2.22 19.24
C GLY A 178 3.31 2.09 17.77
N VAL A 179 2.63 1.02 17.36
CA VAL A 179 2.04 0.92 16.02
C VAL A 179 1.05 2.06 15.82
N ASP A 180 1.13 2.74 14.68
CA ASP A 180 0.31 3.92 14.35
C ASP A 180 -0.98 3.57 13.60
N GLY A 181 -1.00 2.39 12.99
CA GLY A 181 -2.16 1.96 12.21
C GLY A 181 -2.07 0.51 11.75
N PHE A 182 -3.12 0.08 11.07
CA PHE A 182 -3.30 -1.29 10.63
C PHE A 182 -3.70 -1.37 9.16
N ARG A 183 -3.11 -2.30 8.44
CA ARG A 183 -3.71 -2.85 7.24
C ARG A 183 -4.51 -4.07 7.68
N VAL A 184 -5.81 -4.09 7.45
CA VAL A 184 -6.67 -5.20 7.83
C VAL A 184 -6.78 -6.17 6.66
N ASP A 185 -6.13 -7.32 6.80
CA ASP A 185 -6.13 -8.41 5.83
C ASP A 185 -7.52 -8.99 5.66
N ALA A 186 -7.88 -9.38 4.43
CA ALA A 186 -9.14 -10.06 4.11
C ALA A 186 -10.39 -9.39 4.73
N ALA A 187 -10.39 -8.07 4.88
CA ALA A 187 -11.48 -7.33 5.52
C ALA A 187 -12.84 -7.55 4.84
N LYS A 188 -12.85 -7.87 3.54
CA LYS A 188 -14.05 -8.23 2.78
C LYS A 188 -14.85 -9.37 3.42
N HIS A 189 -14.17 -10.28 4.09
CA HIS A 189 -14.73 -11.51 4.66
C HIS A 189 -15.22 -11.31 6.10
N ILE A 190 -15.02 -10.13 6.68
CA ILE A 190 -15.53 -9.72 7.99
C ILE A 190 -16.67 -8.72 7.77
N PRO A 191 -17.85 -8.89 8.40
CA PRO A 191 -18.88 -7.85 8.36
C PRO A 191 -18.33 -6.49 8.79
N ALA A 192 -18.62 -5.43 8.02
CA ALA A 192 -18.12 -4.08 8.32
C ALA A 192 -18.53 -3.58 9.73
N ALA A 193 -19.69 -4.03 10.23
CA ALA A 193 -20.16 -3.72 11.58
C ALA A 193 -19.31 -4.40 12.66
N ASP A 194 -18.79 -5.60 12.41
CA ASP A 194 -17.90 -6.30 13.34
C ASP A 194 -16.55 -5.62 13.42
N LEU A 195 -16.00 -5.20 12.28
CA LEU A 195 -14.79 -4.36 12.25
C LEU A 195 -14.98 -3.04 13.00
N ALA A 196 -16.14 -2.38 12.84
CA ALA A 196 -16.47 -1.16 13.59
C ALA A 196 -16.51 -1.44 15.10
N ASN A 197 -17.09 -2.56 15.52
CA ASN A 197 -17.13 -2.98 16.91
C ASN A 197 -15.74 -3.24 17.47
N ILE A 198 -14.89 -4.02 16.77
CA ILE A 198 -13.50 -4.28 17.14
C ILE A 198 -12.75 -2.95 17.28
N LYS A 199 -12.87 -2.06 16.29
CA LYS A 199 -12.21 -0.75 16.30
C LYS A 199 -12.61 0.10 17.51
N SER A 200 -13.87 0.06 17.92
CA SER A 200 -14.36 0.78 19.09
C SER A 200 -13.74 0.34 20.43
N ARG A 201 -13.17 -0.86 20.48
CA ARG A 201 -12.50 -1.45 21.65
C ARG A 201 -11.01 -1.12 21.73
N LEU A 202 -10.46 -0.45 20.73
CA LEU A 202 -9.05 -0.09 20.69
C LEU A 202 -8.76 1.03 21.70
N THR A 203 -7.60 0.96 22.34
CA THR A 203 -7.09 2.03 23.21
C THR A 203 -6.88 3.34 22.48
N ASN A 204 -6.67 3.28 21.15
CA ASN A 204 -6.72 4.41 20.25
C ASN A 204 -7.67 4.09 19.08
N PRO A 205 -8.99 4.39 19.18
CA PRO A 205 -9.94 4.16 18.09
C PRO A 205 -9.68 5.03 16.86
N SER A 206 -8.84 6.08 16.99
CA SER A 206 -8.41 6.94 15.88
C SER A 206 -7.15 6.45 15.18
N ALA A 207 -6.58 5.30 15.57
CA ALA A 207 -5.48 4.69 14.82
C ALA A 207 -5.85 4.53 13.35
N TYR A 208 -4.88 4.75 12.48
CA TYR A 208 -5.10 4.66 11.04
C TYR A 208 -5.48 3.22 10.63
N TRP A 209 -6.53 3.09 9.82
CA TRP A 209 -6.94 1.80 9.26
C TRP A 209 -6.94 1.87 7.74
N LYS A 210 -6.41 0.83 7.13
CA LYS A 210 -6.46 0.57 5.70
C LYS A 210 -6.94 -0.86 5.48
N GLN A 211 -8.07 -1.04 4.83
CA GLN A 211 -8.81 -2.28 4.75
C GLN A 211 -8.68 -2.90 3.36
N GLU A 212 -8.34 -4.18 3.31
CA GLU A 212 -8.35 -4.94 2.07
C GLU A 212 -9.76 -5.44 1.77
N VAL A 213 -10.43 -4.77 0.86
CA VAL A 213 -11.74 -5.19 0.33
C VAL A 213 -11.65 -5.20 -1.19
N ILE A 214 -11.34 -6.36 -1.76
CA ILE A 214 -11.15 -6.50 -3.21
C ILE A 214 -12.47 -6.26 -3.92
N HIS A 215 -12.51 -5.29 -4.84
CA HIS A 215 -13.68 -5.00 -5.65
C HIS A 215 -13.93 -6.13 -6.66
N GLY A 216 -15.16 -6.64 -6.68
CA GLY A 216 -15.68 -7.49 -7.73
C GLY A 216 -17.02 -6.95 -8.25
N SER A 217 -17.15 -6.83 -9.57
CA SER A 217 -18.40 -6.34 -10.18
C SER A 217 -19.56 -7.31 -9.92
N GLY A 218 -20.65 -6.79 -9.37
CA GLY A 218 -21.84 -7.60 -9.05
C GLY A 218 -21.71 -8.50 -7.81
N GLU A 219 -20.60 -8.41 -7.08
CA GLU A 219 -20.43 -9.12 -5.81
C GLU A 219 -21.27 -8.51 -4.69
N ALA A 220 -21.69 -9.34 -3.73
CA ALA A 220 -22.59 -8.92 -2.65
C ALA A 220 -21.93 -8.02 -1.62
N VAL A 221 -20.60 -8.11 -1.45
CA VAL A 221 -19.82 -7.31 -0.51
C VAL A 221 -18.95 -6.32 -1.29
N GLN A 222 -19.16 -5.03 -1.05
CA GLN A 222 -18.51 -3.96 -1.80
C GLN A 222 -17.59 -3.09 -0.92
N PRO A 223 -16.46 -2.59 -1.46
CA PRO A 223 -15.51 -1.75 -0.74
C PRO A 223 -16.12 -0.54 -0.03
N THR A 224 -17.14 0.08 -0.64
CA THR A 224 -17.81 1.27 -0.09
C THR A 224 -18.49 1.05 1.26
N GLU A 225 -18.80 -0.20 1.61
CA GLU A 225 -19.43 -0.55 2.90
C GLU A 225 -18.47 -0.37 4.09
N TYR A 226 -17.15 -0.39 3.83
CA TYR A 226 -16.09 -0.34 4.83
C TYR A 226 -15.52 1.06 5.07
N THR A 227 -15.89 2.03 4.26
CA THR A 227 -15.34 3.40 4.32
C THR A 227 -15.62 4.14 5.62
N GLY A 228 -16.64 3.70 6.37
CA GLY A 228 -16.93 4.20 7.72
C GLY A 228 -15.90 3.78 8.78
N ASN A 229 -15.13 2.73 8.53
CA ASN A 229 -14.12 2.22 9.44
C ASN A 229 -12.73 2.81 9.20
N GLY A 230 -12.46 3.33 8.02
CA GLY A 230 -11.16 3.87 7.61
C GLY A 230 -10.99 3.83 6.11
N ASP A 231 -9.75 3.99 5.66
CA ASP A 231 -9.41 3.88 4.25
C ASP A 231 -9.62 2.44 3.76
N VAL A 232 -9.93 2.32 2.48
CA VAL A 232 -10.12 1.04 1.79
C VAL A 232 -9.23 1.02 0.54
N GLN A 233 -8.58 -0.09 0.29
CA GLN A 233 -7.74 -0.26 -0.90
C GLN A 233 -8.59 -0.30 -2.17
N GLU A 234 -8.34 0.64 -3.08
CA GLU A 234 -9.05 0.77 -4.37
C GLU A 234 -8.36 -0.07 -5.44
N PHE A 235 -8.69 -1.34 -5.51
CA PHE A 235 -8.07 -2.30 -6.43
C PHE A 235 -8.25 -1.95 -7.91
N ARG A 236 -9.39 -1.33 -8.28
CA ARG A 236 -9.66 -0.91 -9.67
C ARG A 236 -8.60 0.08 -10.17
N TYR A 237 -8.09 0.92 -9.29
CA TYR A 237 -6.99 1.84 -9.60
C TYR A 237 -5.79 1.08 -10.18
N ALA A 238 -5.33 0.03 -9.53
CA ALA A 238 -4.18 -0.74 -9.99
C ALA A 238 -4.47 -1.53 -11.28
N TYR A 239 -5.66 -2.14 -11.39
CA TYR A 239 -6.07 -2.88 -12.58
C TYR A 239 -6.15 -1.99 -13.82
N ASP A 240 -6.76 -0.82 -13.68
CA ASP A 240 -6.91 0.12 -14.78
C ASP A 240 -5.59 0.81 -15.14
N LEU A 241 -4.70 1.08 -14.18
CA LEU A 241 -3.33 1.53 -14.51
C LEU A 241 -2.61 0.52 -15.39
N LYS A 242 -2.67 -0.77 -15.05
CA LYS A 242 -2.08 -1.80 -15.91
C LYS A 242 -2.64 -1.73 -17.30
N ARG A 243 -3.96 -1.67 -17.47
CA ARG A 243 -4.63 -1.62 -18.77
C ARG A 243 -4.18 -0.39 -19.56
N VAL A 244 -4.14 0.78 -18.92
CA VAL A 244 -3.75 2.03 -19.57
C VAL A 244 -2.28 2.01 -19.99
N PHE A 245 -1.36 1.58 -19.11
CA PHE A 245 0.08 1.56 -19.42
C PHE A 245 0.51 0.42 -20.35
N THR A 246 -0.36 -0.55 -20.66
CA THR A 246 0.01 -1.69 -21.52
C THR A 246 -0.74 -1.75 -22.83
N SER A 247 -1.95 -1.21 -22.93
CA SER A 247 -2.82 -1.44 -24.09
C SER A 247 -3.75 -0.30 -24.47
N GLU A 248 -3.77 0.78 -23.68
CA GLU A 248 -4.59 1.96 -23.94
C GLU A 248 -3.72 3.22 -23.91
N ASN A 249 -4.34 4.41 -24.03
CA ASN A 249 -3.63 5.68 -24.08
C ASN A 249 -3.56 6.35 -22.70
N LEU A 250 -2.39 6.87 -22.32
CA LEU A 250 -2.22 7.67 -21.10
C LEU A 250 -3.14 8.91 -21.07
N ALA A 251 -3.54 9.44 -22.23
CA ALA A 251 -4.49 10.54 -22.32
C ALA A 251 -5.82 10.28 -21.59
N TYR A 252 -6.22 9.03 -21.40
CA TYR A 252 -7.43 8.65 -20.66
C TYR A 252 -7.34 8.94 -19.17
N LEU A 253 -6.14 9.09 -18.61
CA LEU A 253 -5.91 9.36 -17.18
C LEU A 253 -6.33 10.78 -16.76
N ARG A 254 -6.81 11.63 -17.65
CA ARG A 254 -7.15 13.03 -17.38
C ARG A 254 -8.09 13.24 -16.18
N ASN A 255 -9.04 12.37 -15.98
CA ASN A 255 -10.01 12.40 -14.88
C ASN A 255 -9.97 11.14 -14.01
N TYR A 256 -8.78 10.52 -13.93
CA TYR A 256 -8.56 9.29 -13.18
C TYR A 256 -8.91 9.42 -11.70
N GLY A 257 -9.47 8.38 -11.12
CA GLY A 257 -9.95 8.39 -9.74
C GLY A 257 -11.49 8.48 -9.66
N GLU A 258 -12.02 9.46 -8.95
CA GLU A 258 -13.48 9.62 -8.78
C GLU A 258 -14.22 9.77 -10.13
N GLY A 259 -13.58 10.37 -11.12
CA GLY A 259 -14.13 10.50 -12.48
C GLY A 259 -14.31 9.16 -13.21
N TRP A 260 -13.67 8.10 -12.74
CA TRP A 260 -13.81 6.72 -13.21
C TRP A 260 -14.79 5.90 -12.37
N GLY A 261 -15.46 6.52 -11.39
CA GLY A 261 -16.42 5.86 -10.51
C GLY A 261 -15.77 5.11 -9.35
N TYR A 262 -14.51 5.44 -9.01
CA TYR A 262 -13.85 4.91 -7.82
C TYR A 262 -14.38 5.56 -6.54
N MET A 263 -13.97 5.01 -5.39
CA MET A 263 -14.31 5.59 -4.09
C MET A 263 -13.82 7.04 -3.97
N SER A 264 -14.36 7.80 -3.02
CA SER A 264 -13.84 9.14 -2.74
C SER A 264 -12.34 9.09 -2.44
N SER A 265 -11.59 10.04 -3.00
CA SER A 265 -10.16 10.21 -2.75
C SER A 265 -9.82 10.27 -1.26
N SER A 266 -10.76 10.74 -0.43
CA SER A 266 -10.57 10.88 1.02
C SER A 266 -10.49 9.55 1.79
N VAL A 267 -10.88 8.44 1.17
CA VAL A 267 -10.93 7.10 1.80
C VAL A 267 -10.28 6.01 0.94
N ALA A 268 -9.67 6.39 -0.18
CA ALA A 268 -9.05 5.44 -1.10
C ALA A 268 -7.56 5.25 -0.78
N GLY A 269 -7.14 4.01 -0.51
CA GLY A 269 -5.74 3.61 -0.59
C GLY A 269 -5.42 3.17 -2.03
N VAL A 270 -4.37 3.68 -2.64
CA VAL A 270 -4.02 3.39 -4.02
C VAL A 270 -2.64 2.74 -4.13
N PHE A 271 -2.45 1.91 -5.13
CA PHE A 271 -1.19 1.20 -5.38
C PHE A 271 -1.08 0.84 -6.86
N VAL A 272 0.13 0.61 -7.33
CA VAL A 272 0.38 0.03 -8.67
C VAL A 272 0.33 -1.48 -8.61
N ASP A 273 0.89 -2.06 -7.57
CA ASP A 273 0.87 -3.48 -7.23
C ASP A 273 0.86 -3.68 -5.71
N ASN A 274 0.50 -4.88 -5.29
CA ASN A 274 0.73 -5.39 -3.94
C ASN A 274 1.32 -6.80 -4.00
N HIS A 275 1.58 -7.41 -2.84
CA HIS A 275 2.22 -8.72 -2.76
C HIS A 275 1.42 -9.87 -3.41
N ASP A 276 0.07 -9.75 -3.50
CA ASP A 276 -0.78 -10.72 -4.19
C ASP A 276 -0.87 -10.43 -5.68
N THR A 277 -1.20 -9.19 -6.04
CA THR A 277 -1.48 -8.81 -7.43
C THR A 277 -0.24 -8.84 -8.31
N GLU A 278 0.95 -8.60 -7.78
CA GLU A 278 2.19 -8.75 -8.53
C GLU A 278 2.45 -10.21 -8.94
N ARG A 279 1.91 -11.18 -8.17
CA ARG A 279 2.11 -12.61 -8.38
C ARG A 279 1.03 -13.29 -9.21
N ASN A 280 -0.19 -12.78 -9.19
CA ASN A 280 -1.30 -13.35 -9.95
C ASN A 280 -1.49 -12.73 -11.35
N GLY A 281 -0.69 -11.72 -11.67
CA GLY A 281 -0.69 -11.07 -12.97
C GLY A 281 -1.84 -10.08 -13.19
N SER A 282 -2.61 -9.72 -12.18
CA SER A 282 -3.72 -8.77 -12.31
C SER A 282 -3.27 -7.31 -12.39
N THR A 283 -2.09 -6.98 -11.89
CA THR A 283 -1.51 -5.63 -11.96
C THR A 283 -0.17 -5.62 -12.68
N LEU A 284 0.39 -4.42 -12.90
CA LEU A 284 1.81 -4.26 -13.22
C LEU A 284 2.65 -4.76 -12.05
N ASN A 285 3.93 -5.07 -12.30
CA ASN A 285 4.91 -5.38 -11.28
C ASN A 285 6.33 -5.01 -11.75
N TYR A 286 7.33 -5.22 -10.93
CA TYR A 286 8.72 -4.86 -11.21
C TYR A 286 9.29 -5.46 -12.52
N LYS A 287 8.67 -6.50 -13.09
CA LYS A 287 9.09 -7.13 -14.35
C LYS A 287 8.63 -6.34 -15.59
N ASP A 288 7.71 -5.39 -15.44
CA ASP A 288 7.12 -4.63 -16.54
C ASP A 288 7.95 -3.38 -16.94
N GLY A 289 9.15 -3.22 -16.37
CA GLY A 289 10.10 -2.18 -16.76
C GLY A 289 9.53 -0.77 -16.69
N ALA A 290 9.60 -0.02 -17.80
CA ALA A 290 9.16 1.38 -17.84
C ALA A 290 7.66 1.55 -17.53
N ASN A 291 6.81 0.60 -17.92
CA ASN A 291 5.37 0.65 -17.62
C ASN A 291 5.15 0.74 -16.10
N TYR A 292 5.85 -0.11 -15.35
CA TYR A 292 5.77 -0.13 -13.89
C TYR A 292 6.33 1.14 -13.25
N THR A 293 7.51 1.59 -13.71
CA THR A 293 8.16 2.78 -13.18
C THR A 293 7.32 4.03 -13.41
N LEU A 294 6.84 4.24 -14.66
CA LEU A 294 6.04 5.40 -15.01
C LEU A 294 4.65 5.39 -14.37
N ALA A 295 4.06 4.22 -14.16
CA ALA A 295 2.80 4.10 -13.40
C ALA A 295 2.98 4.55 -11.93
N ASN A 296 4.11 4.20 -11.29
CA ASN A 296 4.46 4.71 -9.96
C ASN A 296 4.71 6.23 -9.96
N VAL A 297 5.39 6.76 -10.97
CA VAL A 297 5.57 8.21 -11.13
C VAL A 297 4.22 8.91 -11.23
N PHE A 298 3.30 8.37 -12.06
CA PHE A 298 1.94 8.91 -12.17
C PHE A 298 1.19 8.85 -10.84
N MET A 299 1.16 7.69 -10.17
CA MET A 299 0.47 7.52 -8.88
C MET A 299 0.94 8.52 -7.83
N LEU A 300 2.25 8.70 -7.71
CA LEU A 300 2.84 9.63 -6.74
C LEU A 300 2.65 11.11 -7.13
N ALA A 301 2.54 11.41 -8.42
CA ALA A 301 2.25 12.76 -8.90
C ALA A 301 0.77 13.14 -8.79
N HIS A 302 -0.14 12.19 -9.02
CA HIS A 302 -1.58 12.44 -9.06
C HIS A 302 -2.18 12.54 -7.64
N PRO A 303 -3.16 13.46 -7.39
CA PRO A 303 -3.67 13.70 -6.03
C PRO A 303 -4.61 12.64 -5.48
N TYR A 304 -5.16 11.75 -6.31
CA TYR A 304 -6.17 10.79 -5.88
C TYR A 304 -5.59 9.76 -4.89
N GLY A 305 -6.27 9.57 -3.77
CA GLY A 305 -5.99 8.56 -2.77
C GLY A 305 -4.67 8.73 -2.01
N ALA A 306 -4.41 7.79 -1.11
CA ALA A 306 -3.15 7.67 -0.36
C ALA A 306 -2.31 6.54 -0.95
N PRO A 307 -1.11 6.82 -1.48
CA PRO A 307 -0.34 5.84 -2.23
C PRO A 307 0.46 4.88 -1.34
N ASP A 308 0.40 3.60 -1.70
CA ASP A 308 1.29 2.54 -1.24
C ASP A 308 2.31 2.22 -2.33
N VAL A 309 3.58 2.19 -1.98
CA VAL A 309 4.66 1.71 -2.83
C VAL A 309 5.06 0.31 -2.36
N ASN A 310 4.74 -0.71 -3.14
CA ASN A 310 5.15 -2.08 -2.87
C ASN A 310 6.65 -2.23 -3.05
N SER A 311 7.28 -2.96 -2.13
CA SER A 311 8.70 -3.27 -2.20
C SER A 311 8.92 -4.73 -1.87
N ALA A 312 9.15 -5.52 -2.90
CA ALA A 312 9.19 -6.95 -2.85
C ALA A 312 10.57 -7.51 -3.23
N TYR A 313 10.62 -8.80 -3.42
CA TYR A 313 11.79 -9.56 -3.89
C TYR A 313 11.48 -10.27 -5.21
N GLU A 314 12.54 -10.67 -5.89
CA GLU A 314 12.46 -11.42 -7.13
C GLU A 314 11.87 -12.82 -6.90
N TRP A 315 10.95 -13.21 -7.76
CA TRP A 315 10.32 -14.50 -7.71
C TRP A 315 10.14 -15.09 -9.12
N SER A 316 10.31 -16.40 -9.21
CA SER A 316 9.93 -17.24 -10.37
C SER A 316 8.80 -18.21 -10.01
N ASN A 317 8.75 -18.62 -8.73
CA ASN A 317 7.64 -19.34 -8.15
C ASN A 317 6.79 -18.34 -7.33
N PRO A 318 5.49 -18.15 -7.63
CA PRO A 318 4.62 -17.22 -6.90
C PRO A 318 4.54 -17.46 -5.39
N ASP A 319 4.77 -18.69 -4.92
CA ASP A 319 4.74 -19.07 -3.51
C ASP A 319 6.07 -18.84 -2.78
N ALA A 320 7.13 -18.49 -3.50
CA ALA A 320 8.46 -18.35 -2.90
C ALA A 320 8.47 -17.35 -1.75
N GLY A 321 8.97 -17.77 -0.59
CA GLY A 321 9.18 -16.91 0.56
C GLY A 321 10.39 -15.98 0.40
N PRO A 322 10.60 -15.10 1.38
CA PRO A 322 11.62 -14.06 1.27
C PRO A 322 13.03 -14.62 1.26
N PRO A 323 13.94 -14.04 0.45
CA PRO A 323 15.35 -14.36 0.51
C PRO A 323 15.92 -14.14 1.92
N ASN A 324 16.87 -14.99 2.32
CA ASN A 324 17.60 -14.86 3.60
C ASN A 324 16.69 -14.69 4.83
N GLY A 325 15.51 -15.33 4.83
CA GLY A 325 14.55 -15.23 5.94
C GLY A 325 14.05 -13.80 6.21
N GLY A 326 13.95 -12.96 5.16
CA GLY A 326 13.55 -11.56 5.28
C GLY A 326 14.69 -10.59 5.59
N THR A 327 15.94 -11.07 5.70
CA THR A 327 17.10 -10.20 5.91
C THR A 327 17.50 -9.52 4.61
N VAL A 328 17.47 -8.20 4.60
CA VAL A 328 17.90 -7.36 3.47
C VAL A 328 19.26 -6.75 3.80
N ASN A 329 20.32 -7.30 3.26
CA ASN A 329 21.68 -6.78 3.46
C ASN A 329 21.89 -5.47 2.69
N ALA A 330 21.45 -5.44 1.45
CA ALA A 330 21.40 -4.24 0.61
C ALA A 330 20.31 -4.39 -0.44
N CYS A 331 19.76 -3.27 -0.88
CA CYS A 331 18.85 -3.22 -2.02
C CYS A 331 19.57 -3.68 -3.29
N TRP A 332 18.82 -4.32 -4.18
CA TRP A 332 19.29 -4.92 -5.45
C TRP A 332 20.26 -6.10 -5.28
N GLN A 333 20.42 -6.60 -4.07
CA GLN A 333 21.19 -7.82 -3.78
C GLN A 333 20.27 -8.93 -3.29
N ASP A 334 20.70 -10.18 -3.44
CA ASP A 334 20.01 -11.38 -2.96
C ASP A 334 18.54 -11.50 -3.46
N GLY A 335 18.20 -10.84 -4.57
CA GLY A 335 16.84 -10.83 -5.11
C GLY A 335 15.93 -9.71 -4.60
N TRP A 336 16.35 -8.89 -3.63
CA TRP A 336 15.57 -7.76 -3.13
C TRP A 336 15.48 -6.64 -4.16
N LYS A 337 14.25 -6.28 -4.58
CA LYS A 337 14.01 -5.26 -5.62
C LYS A 337 14.01 -3.84 -5.07
N CYS A 338 13.54 -3.63 -3.85
CA CYS A 338 13.53 -2.33 -3.18
C CYS A 338 12.92 -1.19 -4.03
N GLN A 339 11.75 -1.41 -4.57
CA GLN A 339 11.09 -0.44 -5.47
C GLN A 339 10.93 0.95 -4.82
N HIS A 340 10.70 0.99 -3.49
CA HIS A 340 10.65 2.23 -2.72
C HIS A 340 11.95 3.06 -2.79
N ALA A 341 13.08 2.43 -3.09
CA ALA A 341 14.39 3.07 -3.20
C ALA A 341 14.82 3.37 -4.64
N TRP A 342 14.05 2.94 -5.65
CA TRP A 342 14.35 3.28 -7.05
C TRP A 342 14.36 4.80 -7.23
N PRO A 343 15.38 5.37 -7.89
CA PRO A 343 15.52 6.83 -8.01
C PRO A 343 14.25 7.53 -8.52
N GLU A 344 13.60 6.93 -9.53
CA GLU A 344 12.39 7.46 -10.16
C GLU A 344 11.18 7.46 -9.21
N ILE A 345 11.07 6.46 -8.33
CA ILE A 345 9.98 6.34 -7.36
C ILE A 345 10.30 7.19 -6.12
N LYS A 346 11.48 7.02 -5.56
CA LYS A 346 11.92 7.73 -4.34
C LYS A 346 11.86 9.25 -4.49
N SER A 347 12.28 9.79 -5.63
CA SER A 347 12.24 11.23 -5.89
C SER A 347 10.81 11.79 -5.92
N MET A 348 9.83 10.97 -6.34
CA MET A 348 8.43 11.38 -6.38
C MET A 348 7.76 11.41 -5.01
N VAL A 349 8.33 10.79 -3.98
CA VAL A 349 7.82 10.92 -2.61
C VAL A 349 7.97 12.37 -2.12
N ALA A 350 9.10 12.99 -2.36
CA ALA A 350 9.31 14.41 -2.04
C ALA A 350 8.41 15.33 -2.89
N PHE A 351 8.22 15.02 -4.18
CA PHE A 351 7.25 15.70 -5.03
C PHE A 351 5.83 15.64 -4.44
N ARG A 352 5.37 14.43 -4.06
CA ARG A 352 4.06 14.20 -3.43
C ARG A 352 3.87 15.05 -2.18
N ASN A 353 4.86 15.07 -1.29
CA ASN A 353 4.80 15.87 -0.06
C ASN A 353 4.73 17.38 -0.36
N ALA A 354 5.54 17.88 -1.31
CA ALA A 354 5.55 19.28 -1.69
C ALA A 354 4.25 19.75 -2.36
N THR A 355 3.54 18.85 -3.03
CA THR A 355 2.33 19.13 -3.79
C THR A 355 1.05 18.71 -3.09
N ARG A 356 1.14 18.20 -1.85
CA ARG A 356 -0.03 17.73 -1.11
C ARG A 356 -1.09 18.82 -0.99
N GLY A 357 -2.36 18.45 -1.20
CA GLY A 357 -3.49 19.37 -1.16
C GLY A 357 -3.66 20.23 -2.42
N GLN A 358 -2.76 20.12 -3.39
CA GLN A 358 -2.90 20.87 -4.63
C GLN A 358 -3.73 20.08 -5.67
N ALA A 359 -4.65 20.77 -6.35
CA ALA A 359 -5.42 20.20 -7.45
C ALA A 359 -4.57 20.01 -8.70
N VAL A 360 -5.01 19.15 -9.61
CA VAL A 360 -4.47 19.03 -10.97
C VAL A 360 -4.77 20.33 -11.74
N THR A 361 -3.74 20.89 -12.36
CA THR A 361 -3.82 22.09 -13.20
C THR A 361 -3.05 21.87 -14.49
N ASN A 362 -3.27 22.72 -15.49
CA ASN A 362 -2.48 22.72 -16.74
C ASN A 362 -2.36 21.33 -17.41
N TRP A 363 -3.41 20.53 -17.35
CA TRP A 363 -3.42 19.23 -18.02
C TRP A 363 -3.17 19.37 -19.50
N TRP A 364 -2.26 18.58 -20.00
CA TRP A 364 -1.98 18.40 -21.42
C TRP A 364 -1.80 16.92 -21.74
N ASP A 365 -2.25 16.51 -22.89
CA ASP A 365 -1.95 15.22 -23.51
C ASP A 365 -1.81 15.37 -25.01
N ASN A 366 -1.17 14.41 -25.67
CA ASN A 366 -1.06 14.35 -27.11
C ASN A 366 -2.18 13.52 -27.77
N GLY A 367 -3.18 13.09 -26.99
CA GLY A 367 -4.24 12.17 -27.39
C GLY A 367 -3.81 10.71 -27.41
N ALA A 368 -2.57 10.39 -27.03
CA ALA A 368 -1.97 9.05 -26.98
C ALA A 368 -1.22 8.86 -25.66
N ASP A 369 0.08 8.55 -25.70
CA ASP A 369 0.87 8.10 -24.54
C ASP A 369 1.80 9.16 -23.95
N ALA A 370 1.57 10.43 -24.23
CA ALA A 370 2.27 11.52 -23.56
C ALA A 370 1.29 12.44 -22.81
N ILE A 371 1.55 12.67 -21.53
CA ILE A 371 0.74 13.50 -20.66
C ILE A 371 1.61 14.45 -19.85
N ALA A 372 1.04 15.58 -19.42
CA ALA A 372 1.66 16.46 -18.45
C ALA A 372 0.58 17.17 -17.63
N PHE A 373 0.90 17.47 -16.36
CA PHE A 373 0.01 18.24 -15.51
C PHE A 373 0.74 18.91 -14.36
N GLY A 374 0.18 20.03 -13.93
CA GLY A 374 0.60 20.71 -12.72
C GLY A 374 -0.14 20.23 -11.49
N ARG A 375 0.43 20.55 -10.34
CA ARG A 375 -0.18 20.42 -9.01
C ARG A 375 -0.26 21.81 -8.39
N GLY A 376 -1.26 22.60 -8.80
CA GLY A 376 -1.36 24.02 -8.47
C GLY A 376 -0.06 24.75 -8.84
N GLY A 377 0.34 25.72 -8.02
CA GLY A 377 1.63 26.41 -8.14
C GLY A 377 2.79 25.70 -7.42
N LYS A 378 2.65 24.41 -7.10
CA LYS A 378 3.63 23.68 -6.26
C LYS A 378 4.42 22.60 -7.00
N GLY A 379 3.94 22.10 -8.13
CA GLY A 379 4.64 21.07 -8.87
C GLY A 379 4.14 20.94 -10.30
N PHE A 380 4.94 20.27 -11.12
CA PHE A 380 4.60 19.90 -12.50
C PHE A 380 5.30 18.60 -12.86
N VAL A 381 4.57 17.72 -13.55
CA VAL A 381 5.07 16.45 -14.05
C VAL A 381 4.74 16.32 -15.53
N ALA A 382 5.64 15.72 -16.30
CA ALA A 382 5.40 15.28 -17.67
C ALA A 382 5.87 13.82 -17.81
N ILE A 383 5.09 13.02 -18.50
CA ILE A 383 5.37 11.60 -18.74
C ILE A 383 5.29 11.37 -20.26
N ASN A 384 6.36 10.85 -20.82
CA ASN A 384 6.42 10.42 -22.22
C ASN A 384 6.56 8.89 -22.25
N HIS A 385 5.46 8.20 -22.52
CA HIS A 385 5.42 6.74 -22.68
C HIS A 385 5.42 6.33 -24.18
N GLU A 386 5.72 7.29 -25.06
CA GLU A 386 5.91 7.02 -26.48
C GLU A 386 7.24 6.30 -26.75
N SER A 387 7.35 5.65 -27.90
CA SER A 387 8.57 4.98 -28.37
C SER A 387 9.65 5.93 -28.89
N SER A 388 9.35 7.22 -28.97
CA SER A 388 10.26 8.28 -29.43
C SER A 388 10.34 9.45 -28.45
N SER A 389 11.39 10.25 -28.59
CA SER A 389 11.54 11.48 -27.78
C SER A 389 10.49 12.52 -28.16
N LEU A 390 10.06 13.28 -27.16
CA LEU A 390 9.10 14.37 -27.30
C LEU A 390 9.74 15.69 -26.84
N THR A 391 9.84 16.67 -27.75
CA THR A 391 10.25 18.03 -27.43
C THR A 391 9.04 18.96 -27.43
N ARG A 392 8.86 19.71 -26.33
CA ARG A 392 7.70 20.57 -26.17
C ARG A 392 7.96 21.72 -25.22
N THR A 393 7.23 22.84 -25.45
CA THR A 393 7.05 23.90 -24.45
C THR A 393 5.81 23.59 -23.60
N TYR A 394 6.00 23.46 -22.29
CA TYR A 394 4.95 23.23 -21.31
C TYR A 394 4.51 24.53 -20.68
N THR A 395 3.23 24.64 -20.34
CA THR A 395 2.66 25.72 -19.52
C THR A 395 2.42 25.20 -18.13
N THR A 396 2.84 25.92 -17.12
CA THR A 396 2.72 25.56 -15.70
C THR A 396 2.24 26.73 -14.86
N SER A 397 1.69 26.45 -13.68
CA SER A 397 1.37 27.44 -12.65
C SER A 397 2.51 27.68 -11.66
N LEU A 398 3.67 27.06 -11.86
CA LEU A 398 4.88 27.36 -11.08
C LEU A 398 5.34 28.81 -11.31
N ALA A 399 5.88 29.45 -10.30
CA ALA A 399 6.49 30.77 -10.43
C ALA A 399 7.69 30.74 -11.38
N ALA A 400 8.02 31.86 -12.00
CA ALA A 400 9.25 32.00 -12.78
C ALA A 400 10.48 31.72 -11.88
N GLY A 401 11.41 30.92 -12.38
CA GLY A 401 12.59 30.51 -11.62
C GLY A 401 13.20 29.22 -12.11
N THR A 402 14.28 28.79 -11.44
CA THR A 402 14.95 27.53 -11.74
C THR A 402 14.52 26.45 -10.77
N TYR A 403 14.27 25.26 -11.30
CA TYR A 403 13.83 24.07 -10.57
C TYR A 403 14.71 22.88 -10.94
N CYS A 404 14.88 21.95 -10.02
CA CYS A 404 15.49 20.66 -10.33
C CYS A 404 14.43 19.69 -10.86
N ASP A 405 14.66 19.15 -12.05
CA ASP A 405 13.98 17.93 -12.50
C ASP A 405 14.52 16.75 -11.71
N VAL A 406 13.72 16.25 -10.79
CA VAL A 406 14.13 15.19 -9.85
C VAL A 406 14.13 13.80 -10.48
N GLN A 407 13.59 13.66 -11.69
CA GLN A 407 13.67 12.40 -12.44
C GLN A 407 15.00 12.26 -13.19
N ASN A 408 15.54 13.36 -13.70
CA ASN A 408 16.73 13.35 -14.55
C ASN A 408 17.93 14.09 -13.94
N ASN A 409 17.77 14.68 -12.77
CA ASN A 409 18.81 15.47 -12.08
C ASN A 409 19.36 16.62 -12.95
N THR A 410 18.47 17.34 -13.63
CA THR A 410 18.78 18.46 -14.53
C THR A 410 17.97 19.70 -14.17
N SER A 411 18.50 20.89 -14.52
CA SER A 411 17.82 22.14 -14.24
C SER A 411 16.78 22.49 -15.30
N VAL A 412 15.60 22.93 -14.85
CA VAL A 412 14.50 23.45 -15.66
C VAL A 412 14.26 24.91 -15.28
N THR A 413 14.19 25.83 -16.27
CA THR A 413 13.90 27.23 -16.02
C THR A 413 12.51 27.58 -16.53
N VAL A 414 11.63 27.96 -15.61
CA VAL A 414 10.30 28.51 -15.91
C VAL A 414 10.43 30.01 -16.15
N ASN A 415 9.98 30.49 -17.29
CA ASN A 415 10.04 31.91 -17.65
C ASN A 415 8.92 32.73 -17.00
N SER A 416 8.92 34.06 -17.22
CA SER A 416 7.90 34.96 -16.66
C SER A 416 6.48 34.73 -17.15
N SER A 417 6.31 33.99 -18.24
CA SER A 417 5.00 33.57 -18.77
C SER A 417 4.52 32.21 -18.21
N GLY A 418 5.24 31.64 -17.25
CA GLY A 418 4.89 30.32 -16.70
C GLY A 418 5.17 29.17 -17.67
N GLN A 419 6.19 29.31 -18.53
CA GLN A 419 6.51 28.30 -19.55
C GLN A 419 7.95 27.83 -19.44
N PHE A 420 8.19 26.59 -19.85
CA PHE A 420 9.52 26.02 -20.04
C PHE A 420 9.51 25.01 -21.19
N ALA A 421 10.62 24.89 -21.90
CA ALA A 421 10.82 23.88 -22.93
C ALA A 421 11.60 22.70 -22.34
N ALA A 422 11.21 21.49 -22.70
CA ALA A 422 11.93 20.28 -22.34
C ALA A 422 11.81 19.22 -23.45
N THR A 423 12.83 18.35 -23.50
CA THR A 423 12.82 17.13 -24.31
C THR A 423 12.83 15.92 -23.38
N LEU A 424 11.78 15.11 -23.45
CA LEU A 424 11.70 13.84 -22.75
C LEU A 424 12.06 12.71 -23.71
N GLY A 425 12.98 11.83 -23.31
CA GLY A 425 13.26 10.60 -24.06
C GLY A 425 12.05 9.67 -24.10
N ALA A 426 12.13 8.63 -24.92
CA ALA A 426 11.13 7.55 -24.91
C ALA A 426 11.05 6.89 -23.53
N ASN A 427 9.83 6.66 -23.05
CA ASN A 427 9.58 6.00 -21.75
C ASN A 427 10.27 6.69 -20.57
N THR A 428 10.23 8.03 -20.53
CA THR A 428 10.80 8.82 -19.44
C THR A 428 9.80 9.82 -18.87
N ALA A 429 10.14 10.37 -17.71
CA ALA A 429 9.37 11.41 -17.05
C ALA A 429 10.25 12.60 -16.66
N LEU A 430 9.61 13.73 -16.40
CA LEU A 430 10.18 14.95 -15.84
C LEU A 430 9.29 15.34 -14.64
N ALA A 431 9.90 15.73 -13.52
CA ALA A 431 9.14 16.22 -12.38
C ALA A 431 9.90 17.35 -11.67
N VAL A 432 9.24 18.48 -11.50
CA VAL A 432 9.75 19.66 -10.81
C VAL A 432 8.78 20.15 -9.74
N TYR A 433 9.28 20.65 -8.61
CA TYR A 433 8.42 21.17 -7.55
C TYR A 433 9.04 22.35 -6.80
N ALA A 434 8.19 23.17 -6.21
CA ALA A 434 8.58 24.34 -5.45
C ALA A 434 9.40 23.96 -4.22
N GLY A 435 10.51 24.67 -3.99
CA GLY A 435 11.46 24.40 -2.90
C GLY A 435 12.64 23.53 -3.29
N LYS A 436 12.68 23.01 -4.53
CA LYS A 436 13.82 22.26 -5.07
C LYS A 436 14.40 22.98 -6.29
N SER A 437 15.34 23.91 -6.06
CA SER A 437 15.94 24.76 -7.10
C SER A 437 17.32 24.25 -7.57
N SER A 438 17.91 23.34 -6.85
CA SER A 438 19.20 22.73 -7.21
C SER A 438 19.09 21.20 -7.22
N CYS A 439 19.70 20.61 -8.18
CA CYS A 439 19.86 19.17 -8.29
C CYS A 439 21.03 18.62 -7.46
#